data_5c4cd5b81582f0b7fbf38e2db5dfee4c
#
_entry.id   5c4cd5b81582f0b7fbf38e2db5dfee4c
#
_cell.length_a   1.000
_cell.length_b   1.000
_cell.length_c   1.000
_cell.angle_alpha   90.00
_cell.angle_beta   90.00
_cell.angle_gamma   90.00
#
_symmetry.space_group_name_H-M   'P 1'
#
loop_
_entity.id
_entity.type
_entity.pdbx_description
1 polymer ?
#
loop_
_entity_poly.entity_id
_entity_poly.type
_entity_poly.pdbx_seq_one_letter_code
_entity_poly.pdbx_strand_id
1 'polypeptide(L)' 'MSKKYYGILTTYNHHDKLWYAFDRTGSADFFSKPERTIYGKGNSAVKAIKDYLAKTSS' A
#
# COMPACT_ATOMS: atom_id res chain seq x y z
N MET A 1 1.41 -3.17 -22.04
CA MET A 1 0.58 -2.45 -21.13
C MET A 1 0.88 -2.81 -19.69
N SER A 2 1.07 -1.83 -18.88
CA SER A 2 1.42 -2.06 -17.50
C SER A 2 0.20 -1.97 -16.61
N LYS A 3 0.11 -2.88 -15.65
CA LYS A 3 -0.95 -2.84 -14.66
C LYS A 3 -0.40 -2.79 -13.26
N LYS A 4 0.84 -2.39 -13.13
CA LYS A 4 1.49 -2.39 -11.84
C LYS A 4 0.79 -1.52 -10.82
N TYR A 5 0.27 -0.39 -11.27
CA TYR A 5 -0.38 0.54 -10.35
C TYR A 5 -1.89 0.42 -10.37
N TYR A 6 -2.39 -0.46 -11.20
CA TYR A 6 -3.82 -0.60 -11.33
C TYR A 6 -4.37 -1.32 -10.10
N GLY A 7 -5.33 -0.69 -9.46
CA GLY A 7 -5.92 -1.30 -8.29
C GLY A 7 -5.16 -1.06 -6.99
N ILE A 8 -4.07 -0.30 -7.04
CA ILE A 8 -3.34 0.05 -5.83
C ILE A 8 -3.93 1.33 -5.24
N LEU A 9 -4.28 1.27 -3.97
CA LEU A 9 -4.81 2.41 -3.25
C LEU A 9 -3.76 2.95 -2.30
N THR A 10 -3.80 4.25 -2.07
CA THR A 10 -2.90 4.87 -1.10
C THR A 10 -3.70 5.65 -0.09
N THR A 11 -3.20 5.72 1.13
CA THR A 11 -3.83 6.49 2.18
C THR A 11 -2.75 7.10 3.05
N TYR A 12 -3.06 8.25 3.63
CA TYR A 12 -2.14 8.93 4.53
C TYR A 12 -2.54 8.66 5.97
N ASN A 13 -1.59 8.24 6.77
CA ASN A 13 -1.84 7.98 8.18
C ASN A 13 -1.28 9.14 9.01
N HIS A 14 -2.17 9.86 9.68
CA HIS A 14 -1.79 11.03 10.46
C HIS A 14 -1.00 10.67 11.71
N HIS A 15 -1.23 9.49 12.26
CA HIS A 15 -0.52 9.07 13.45
C HIS A 15 0.96 8.80 13.14
N ASP A 16 1.20 8.08 12.06
CA ASP A 16 2.55 7.72 11.67
C ASP A 16 3.19 8.77 10.78
N LYS A 17 2.38 9.64 10.18
CA LYS A 17 2.81 10.62 9.21
C LYS A 17 3.49 9.94 8.04
N LEU A 18 2.89 8.83 7.63
CA LEU A 18 3.39 8.04 6.50
C LEU A 18 2.24 7.72 5.57
N TRP A 19 2.61 7.46 4.33
CA TRP A 19 1.67 6.97 3.33
C TRP A 19 1.72 5.46 3.29
N TYR A 20 0.57 4.86 3.07
CA TYR A 20 0.47 3.41 2.92
C TYR A 20 -0.15 3.10 1.58
N ALA A 21 0.33 2.02 0.95
CA ALA A 21 -0.19 1.55 -0.32
C ALA A 21 -0.55 0.08 -0.17
N PHE A 22 -1.68 -0.30 -0.71
CA PHE A 22 -2.14 -1.68 -0.61
C PHE A 22 -3.06 -1.98 -1.78
N ASP A 23 -3.27 -3.27 -2.02
CA ASP A 23 -4.12 -3.68 -3.10
C ASP A 23 -5.58 -3.34 -2.79
N ARG A 24 -6.29 -2.94 -3.82
CA ARG A 24 -7.69 -2.58 -3.69
C ARG A 24 -8.52 -3.69 -3.08
N THR A 25 -8.24 -4.93 -3.46
CA THR A 25 -8.99 -6.07 -2.93
C THR A 25 -8.68 -6.35 -1.48
N GLY A 26 -7.55 -5.86 -1.00
CA GLY A 26 -7.16 -6.05 0.38
C GLY A 26 -7.46 -4.86 1.28
N SER A 27 -8.18 -3.86 0.78
CA SER A 27 -8.39 -2.65 1.55
C SER A 27 -9.18 -2.90 2.84
N ALA A 28 -10.17 -3.76 2.80
CA ALA A 28 -10.95 -4.05 3.99
C ALA A 28 -10.09 -4.72 5.06
N ASP A 29 -9.22 -5.66 4.63
CA ASP A 29 -8.32 -6.32 5.56
C ASP A 29 -7.28 -5.36 6.10
N PHE A 30 -6.83 -4.41 5.28
CA PHE A 30 -5.86 -3.43 5.76
C PHE A 30 -6.42 -2.63 6.92
N PHE A 31 -7.68 -2.24 6.84
CA PHE A 31 -8.29 -1.44 7.90
C PHE A 31 -8.72 -2.26 9.10
N SER A 32 -9.06 -3.52 8.91
CA SER A 32 -9.53 -4.34 10.02
C SER A 32 -8.45 -5.29 10.55
N LYS A 33 -7.60 -5.82 9.68
CA LYS A 33 -6.54 -6.75 10.08
C LYS A 33 -5.26 -6.43 9.35
N PRO A 34 -4.65 -5.29 9.67
CA PRO A 34 -3.45 -4.86 8.94
C PRO A 34 -2.29 -5.84 9.04
N GLU A 35 -2.21 -6.60 10.10
CA GLU A 35 -1.10 -7.55 10.25
C GLU A 35 -1.16 -8.69 9.25
N ARG A 36 -2.30 -8.88 8.59
CA ARG A 36 -2.47 -9.95 7.61
C ARG A 36 -2.41 -9.47 6.16
N THR A 37 -2.21 -8.18 5.99
CA THR A 37 -2.24 -7.57 4.66
C THR A 37 -0.85 -7.11 4.27
N ILE A 38 -0.46 -7.42 3.05
CA ILE A 38 0.79 -6.89 2.52
C ILE A 38 0.55 -5.45 2.13
N TYR A 39 1.39 -4.56 2.62
CA TYR A 39 1.26 -3.15 2.28
C TYR A 39 2.64 -2.52 2.21
N GLY A 40 2.71 -1.40 1.49
CA GLY A 40 3.92 -0.62 1.43
C GLY A 40 3.74 0.67 2.20
N LYS A 41 4.82 1.28 2.63
CA LYS A 41 4.77 2.57 3.32
C LYS A 41 5.93 3.43 2.90
N GLY A 42 5.75 4.74 3.00
CA GLY A 42 6.79 5.67 2.62
C GLY A 42 6.39 7.09 2.96
N ASN A 43 7.32 8.02 2.71
CA ASN A 43 7.09 9.43 2.99
C ASN A 43 6.12 10.07 2.00
N SER A 44 5.83 9.39 0.92
CA SER A 44 4.91 9.91 -0.07
C SER A 44 4.15 8.74 -0.69
N ALA A 45 3.08 9.06 -1.40
CA ALA A 45 2.29 8.03 -2.03
C ALA A 45 3.14 7.21 -3.01
N VAL A 46 4.01 7.88 -3.77
CA VAL A 46 4.86 7.19 -4.73
C VAL A 46 5.79 6.22 -4.02
N LYS A 47 6.39 6.65 -2.92
CA LYS A 47 7.30 5.78 -2.18
C LYS A 47 6.56 4.60 -1.57
N ALA A 48 5.35 4.83 -1.10
CA ALA A 48 4.53 3.74 -0.56
C ALA A 48 4.22 2.72 -1.64
N ILE A 49 3.90 3.18 -2.84
CA ILE A 49 3.60 2.28 -3.96
C ILE A 49 4.84 1.47 -4.32
N LYS A 50 6.00 2.14 -4.39
CA LYS A 50 7.24 1.45 -4.71
C LYS A 50 7.57 0.38 -3.67
N ASP A 51 7.36 0.70 -2.42
CA ASP A 51 7.60 -0.25 -1.35
C ASP A 51 6.66 -1.45 -1.47
N TYR A 52 5.40 -1.19 -1.76
CA TYR A 52 4.43 -2.25 -1.95
C TYR A 52 4.82 -3.17 -3.11
N LEU A 53 5.23 -2.57 -4.24
CA LEU A 53 5.62 -3.35 -5.39
C LEU A 53 6.86 -4.18 -5.11
N ALA A 54 7.81 -3.64 -4.36
CA ALA A 54 9.00 -4.38 -4.01
C ALA A 54 8.65 -5.62 -3.17
N LYS A 55 7.68 -5.48 -2.29
CA LYS A 55 7.28 -6.60 -1.44
C LYS A 55 6.51 -7.66 -2.19
N THR A 56 5.76 -7.25 -3.20
CA THR A 56 4.89 -8.20 -3.91
C THR A 56 5.50 -8.78 -5.16
N SER A 57 6.59 -8.20 -5.67
CA SER A 57 7.20 -8.70 -6.90
C SER A 57 8.41 -9.58 -6.67
N SER A 58 8.77 -9.85 -5.46
CA SER A 58 9.91 -10.75 -5.19
C SER A 58 9.50 -12.21 -5.16
#